data_fb3cc13c185c9140ea00dbfb0fce0634
#
_entry.id   fb3cc13c185c9140ea00dbfb0fce0634
#
_cell.length_a   1.000
_cell.length_b   1.000
_cell.length_c   1.000
_cell.angle_alpha   90.00
_cell.angle_beta   90.00
_cell.angle_gamma   90.00
#
_symmetry.space_group_name_H-M   'P 1'
#
loop_
_entity.id
_entity.type
_entity.pdbx_description
1 polymer ?
#
loop_
_entity_poly.entity_id
_entity_poly.type
_entity_poly.pdbx_seq_one_letter_code
_entity_poly.pdbx_strand_id
1 'polypeptide(L)'
;ANLDYVIVLGARVKEHTVSNSLKKRLDRAIVYAEENPYTILVLSGGKGPGETDSEAQVMYDYLVYNGVSPRQLLMESYSTSTVENIAYSKIVIEQDRLKDKKEIVPMPGKAGSVPYAIAPDKPLEIGVLTSNFHIYRARLTAEKWGFDNVYGISADSDPVLFIHLCVRECASIVKDRLMGNM
;
A
#
# COMPACT_ATOMS: atom_id res chain seq x y z
N ALA A 1 0.32 -8.43 13.68
CA ALA A 1 0.93 -9.38 12.75
C ALA A 1 2.02 -8.64 11.99
N ASN A 2 3.22 -9.20 11.94
CA ASN A 2 4.31 -8.65 11.13
C ASN A 2 4.01 -8.98 9.67
N LEU A 3 3.45 -8.05 8.93
CA LEU A 3 3.23 -8.17 7.49
C LEU A 3 4.51 -7.83 6.74
N ASP A 4 4.70 -8.42 5.56
CA ASP A 4 5.86 -8.13 4.72
C ASP A 4 5.75 -6.71 4.14
N TYR A 5 4.58 -6.37 3.57
CA TYR A 5 4.27 -5.05 3.03
C TYR A 5 2.89 -4.57 3.46
N VAL A 6 2.73 -3.25 3.55
CA VAL A 6 1.42 -2.59 3.73
C VAL A 6 1.23 -1.53 2.66
N ILE A 7 0.20 -1.71 1.83
CA ILE A 7 -0.20 -0.72 0.82
C ILE A 7 -1.06 0.34 1.52
N VAL A 8 -0.55 1.56 1.61
CA VAL A 8 -1.26 2.71 2.14
C VAL A 8 -1.93 3.43 0.99
N LEU A 9 -3.27 3.34 0.92
CA LEU A 9 -4.03 3.96 -0.16
C LEU A 9 -4.18 5.46 0.07
N GLY A 10 -3.87 6.25 -0.94
CA GLY A 10 -4.09 7.68 -0.96
C GLY A 10 -5.56 8.08 -0.81
N ALA A 11 -5.78 9.33 -0.50
CA ALA A 11 -7.08 9.97 -0.51
C ALA A 11 -6.85 11.42 -0.91
N ARG A 12 -7.58 11.88 -1.89
CA ARG A 12 -7.49 13.20 -2.55
C ARG A 12 -6.75 14.27 -1.74
N VAL A 13 -5.69 14.81 -2.30
CA VAL A 13 -4.92 15.94 -1.78
C VAL A 13 -5.55 17.23 -2.30
N LYS A 14 -5.65 18.29 -1.49
CA LYS A 14 -6.05 19.61 -1.91
C LYS A 14 -4.91 20.59 -1.62
N GLU A 15 -4.44 21.28 -2.65
CA GLU A 15 -3.49 22.41 -2.52
C GLU A 15 -2.33 22.14 -1.51
N HIS A 16 -1.59 21.07 -1.70
CA HIS A 16 -0.50 20.61 -0.81
C HIS A 16 -0.91 20.25 0.62
N THR A 17 -2.22 20.23 0.92
CA THR A 17 -2.70 19.88 2.26
C THR A 17 -3.26 18.45 2.31
N VAL A 18 -2.87 17.76 3.35
CA VAL A 18 -3.39 16.42 3.66
C VAL A 18 -4.85 16.55 4.08
N SER A 19 -5.77 15.93 3.33
CA SER A 19 -7.19 15.89 3.74
C SER A 19 -7.35 15.18 5.09
N ASN A 20 -8.40 15.51 5.85
CA ASN A 20 -8.66 14.85 7.14
C ASN A 20 -8.72 13.31 7.02
N SER A 21 -9.27 12.80 5.92
CA SER A 21 -9.32 11.36 5.66
C SER A 21 -7.93 10.78 5.43
N LEU A 22 -7.09 11.47 4.66
CA LEU A 22 -5.71 11.05 4.42
C LEU A 22 -4.88 11.15 5.70
N LYS A 23 -5.02 12.24 6.45
CA LYS A 23 -4.34 12.41 7.73
C LYS A 23 -4.59 11.24 8.68
N LYS A 24 -5.84 10.84 8.89
CA LYS A 24 -6.18 9.69 9.75
C LYS A 24 -5.54 8.38 9.28
N ARG A 25 -5.42 8.18 7.96
CA ARG A 25 -4.71 7.02 7.42
C ARG A 25 -3.22 7.09 7.72
N LEU A 26 -2.61 8.25 7.54
CA LEU A 26 -1.19 8.46 7.79
C LEU A 26 -0.86 8.35 9.28
N ASP A 27 -1.68 8.91 10.16
CA ASP A 27 -1.53 8.75 11.60
C ASP A 27 -1.61 7.25 12.01
N ARG A 28 -2.51 6.48 11.39
CA ARG A 28 -2.56 5.03 11.58
C ARG A 28 -1.35 4.30 11.01
N ALA A 29 -0.82 4.76 9.88
CA ALA A 29 0.39 4.20 9.26
C ALA A 29 1.64 4.45 10.12
N ILE A 30 1.76 5.62 10.76
CA ILE A 30 2.84 5.93 11.71
C ILE A 30 2.85 4.92 12.85
N VAL A 31 1.71 4.76 13.54
CA VAL A 31 1.58 3.80 14.65
C VAL A 31 1.93 2.38 14.19
N TYR A 32 1.46 1.98 12.99
CA TYR A 32 1.76 0.66 12.45
C TYR A 32 3.26 0.47 12.17
N ALA A 33 3.92 1.49 11.59
CA ALA A 33 5.35 1.45 11.28
C ALA A 33 6.22 1.36 12.55
N GLU A 34 5.84 2.07 13.61
CA GLU A 34 6.53 2.02 14.91
C GLU A 34 6.41 0.62 15.54
N GLU A 35 5.22 0.02 15.49
CA GLU A 35 4.97 -1.33 16.03
C GLU A 35 5.60 -2.45 15.17
N ASN A 36 5.88 -2.19 13.89
CA ASN A 36 6.35 -3.17 12.90
C ASN A 36 7.53 -2.63 12.08
N PRO A 37 8.72 -2.48 12.69
CA PRO A 37 9.85 -1.78 12.05
C PRO A 37 10.44 -2.49 10.81
N TYR A 38 10.06 -3.73 10.57
CA TYR A 38 10.51 -4.51 9.40
C TYR A 38 9.49 -4.54 8.26
N THR A 39 8.28 -4.04 8.48
CA THR A 39 7.25 -3.95 7.43
C THR A 39 7.54 -2.76 6.52
N ILE A 40 7.47 -2.98 5.22
CA ILE A 40 7.60 -1.90 4.23
C ILE A 40 6.22 -1.32 3.91
N LEU A 41 6.10 0.00 3.95
CA LEU A 41 4.88 0.73 3.57
C LEU A 41 4.98 1.17 2.10
N VAL A 42 4.06 0.72 1.27
CA VAL A 42 3.92 1.15 -0.12
C VAL A 42 2.88 2.26 -0.19
N LEU A 43 3.32 3.47 -0.41
CA LEU A 43 2.47 4.67 -0.50
C LEU A 43 1.94 4.77 -1.92
N SER A 44 0.66 4.54 -2.11
CA SER A 44 0.07 4.46 -3.44
C SER A 44 -0.98 5.54 -3.68
N GLY A 45 -0.73 6.35 -4.69
CA GLY A 45 -1.61 7.42 -5.14
C GLY A 45 -0.91 8.35 -6.12
N GLY A 46 -1.48 8.48 -7.30
CA GLY A 46 -0.95 9.34 -8.36
C GLY A 46 -1.30 10.80 -8.17
N LYS A 47 -1.13 11.55 -9.24
CA LYS A 47 -1.37 12.99 -9.30
C LYS A 47 -2.77 13.26 -9.84
N GLY A 48 -3.60 13.91 -9.05
CA GLY A 48 -4.92 14.35 -9.48
C GLY A 48 -4.89 15.58 -10.41
N PRO A 49 -5.98 15.86 -11.13
CA PRO A 49 -6.07 17.05 -11.95
C PRO A 49 -5.89 18.33 -11.13
N GLY A 50 -4.92 19.16 -11.52
CA GLY A 50 -4.60 20.42 -10.84
C GLY A 50 -3.74 20.30 -9.58
N GLU A 51 -3.32 19.09 -9.21
CA GLU A 51 -2.37 18.87 -8.11
C GLU A 51 -0.93 19.10 -8.62
N THR A 52 -0.04 19.58 -7.75
CA THR A 52 1.38 19.78 -8.07
C THR A 52 2.19 18.51 -7.85
N ASP A 53 1.82 17.74 -6.81
CA ASP A 53 2.51 16.53 -6.39
C ASP A 53 1.57 15.33 -6.41
N SER A 54 2.13 14.13 -6.49
CA SER A 54 1.34 12.90 -6.33
C SER A 54 0.90 12.73 -4.87
N GLU A 55 -0.22 12.04 -4.67
CA GLU A 55 -0.64 11.67 -3.31
C GLU A 55 0.45 10.86 -2.58
N ALA A 56 1.16 9.99 -3.29
CA ALA A 56 2.29 9.22 -2.75
C ALA A 56 3.42 10.13 -2.23
N GLN A 57 3.75 11.21 -2.94
CA GLN A 57 4.78 12.16 -2.49
C GLN A 57 4.33 12.90 -1.22
N VAL A 58 3.11 13.38 -1.19
CA VAL A 58 2.56 14.07 0.00
C VAL A 58 2.51 13.13 1.21
N MET A 59 2.15 11.87 1.00
CA MET A 59 2.18 10.85 2.06
C MET A 59 3.60 10.59 2.55
N TYR A 60 4.57 10.48 1.65
CA TYR A 60 5.97 10.27 1.98
C TYR A 60 6.51 11.41 2.85
N ASP A 61 6.32 12.66 2.43
CA ASP A 61 6.80 13.82 3.16
C ASP A 61 6.17 13.90 4.57
N TYR A 62 4.87 13.62 4.69
CA TYR A 62 4.18 13.57 5.96
C TYR A 62 4.74 12.49 6.89
N LEU A 63 4.95 11.27 6.40
CA LEU A 63 5.45 10.16 7.20
C LEU A 63 6.90 10.38 7.66
N VAL A 64 7.76 10.86 6.77
CA VAL A 64 9.16 11.19 7.10
C VAL A 64 9.23 12.32 8.12
N TYR A 65 8.43 13.37 7.95
CA TYR A 65 8.34 14.47 8.90
C TYR A 65 7.92 14.00 10.31
N ASN A 66 7.07 12.98 10.38
CA ASN A 66 6.60 12.37 11.64
C ASN A 66 7.46 11.18 12.12
N GLY A 67 8.67 11.01 11.59
CA GLY A 67 9.68 10.10 12.15
C GLY A 67 9.70 8.69 11.54
N VAL A 68 8.87 8.38 10.54
CA VAL A 68 8.96 7.09 9.83
C VAL A 68 10.22 7.06 8.99
N SER A 69 10.96 5.96 9.08
CA SER A 69 12.22 5.81 8.34
C SER A 69 11.98 5.77 6.82
N PRO A 70 12.72 6.57 6.03
CA PRO A 70 12.67 6.48 4.56
C PRO A 70 12.93 5.08 4.01
N ARG A 71 13.67 4.24 4.75
CA ARG A 71 13.97 2.86 4.36
C ARG A 71 12.74 1.93 4.44
N GLN A 72 11.71 2.33 5.18
CA GLN A 72 10.43 1.60 5.27
C GLN A 72 9.42 2.05 4.22
N LEU A 73 9.76 3.01 3.34
CA LEU A 73 8.80 3.65 2.44
C LEU A 73 9.14 3.37 0.99
N LEU A 74 8.16 2.87 0.25
CA LEU A 74 8.17 2.80 -1.21
C LEU A 74 7.05 3.67 -1.76
N MET A 75 7.24 4.27 -2.93
CA MET A 75 6.24 5.13 -3.56
C MET A 75 5.74 4.53 -4.87
N GLU A 76 4.42 4.60 -5.05
CA GLU A 76 3.72 4.36 -6.30
C GLU A 76 2.93 5.64 -6.64
N SER A 77 3.30 6.36 -7.70
CA SER A 77 2.86 7.73 -7.98
C SER A 77 2.07 7.88 -9.30
N TYR A 78 1.62 6.78 -9.91
CA TYR A 78 1.00 6.80 -11.24
C TYR A 78 -0.48 6.46 -11.24
N SER A 79 -0.97 5.82 -10.20
CA SER A 79 -2.34 5.34 -10.09
C SER A 79 -3.36 6.48 -10.01
N THR A 80 -4.51 6.28 -10.65
CA THR A 80 -5.65 7.22 -10.66
C THR A 80 -6.94 6.59 -10.12
N SER A 81 -6.89 5.31 -9.79
CA SER A 81 -8.02 4.54 -9.27
C SER A 81 -7.57 3.52 -8.23
N THR A 82 -8.51 3.01 -7.41
CA THR A 82 -8.22 1.97 -6.43
C THR A 82 -7.65 0.70 -7.07
N VAL A 83 -8.14 0.34 -8.25
CA VAL A 83 -7.64 -0.83 -9.00
C VAL A 83 -6.19 -0.63 -9.40
N GLU A 84 -5.85 0.55 -9.93
CA GLU A 84 -4.49 0.90 -10.31
C GLU A 84 -3.57 1.02 -9.09
N ASN A 85 -4.06 1.57 -7.97
CA ASN A 85 -3.31 1.60 -6.72
C ASN A 85 -2.82 0.21 -6.34
N ILE A 86 -3.70 -0.79 -6.37
CA ILE A 86 -3.35 -2.17 -6.03
C ILE A 86 -2.44 -2.79 -7.10
N ALA A 87 -2.78 -2.64 -8.38
CA ALA A 87 -2.02 -3.23 -9.48
C ALA A 87 -0.58 -2.69 -9.55
N TYR A 88 -0.42 -1.37 -9.43
CA TYR A 88 0.91 -0.74 -9.50
C TYR A 88 1.71 -0.94 -8.22
N SER A 89 1.06 -0.98 -7.05
CA SER A 89 1.73 -1.38 -5.80
C SER A 89 2.30 -2.80 -5.91
N LYS A 90 1.59 -3.74 -6.57
CA LYS A 90 2.12 -5.09 -6.80
C LYS A 90 3.42 -5.05 -7.59
N ILE A 91 3.48 -4.23 -8.65
CA ILE A 91 4.70 -4.07 -9.45
C ILE A 91 5.85 -3.52 -8.61
N VAL A 92 5.59 -2.51 -7.78
CA VAL A 92 6.58 -1.90 -6.89
C VAL A 92 7.12 -2.94 -5.88
N ILE A 93 6.24 -3.73 -5.28
CA ILE A 93 6.60 -4.81 -4.35
C ILE A 93 7.46 -5.87 -5.04
N GLU A 94 7.07 -6.31 -6.23
CA GLU A 94 7.84 -7.30 -7.00
C GLU A 94 9.22 -6.78 -7.38
N GLN A 95 9.33 -5.51 -7.76
CA GLN A 95 10.61 -4.87 -8.06
C GLN A 95 11.53 -4.77 -6.84
N ASP A 96 10.97 -4.44 -5.68
CA ASP A 96 11.71 -4.37 -4.42
C ASP A 96 12.27 -5.73 -4.03
N ARG A 97 11.46 -6.76 -4.05
CA ARG A 97 11.88 -8.15 -3.81
C ARG A 97 12.98 -8.65 -4.77
N LEU A 98 12.97 -8.16 -6.00
CA LEU A 98 14.01 -8.50 -6.97
C LEU A 98 15.34 -7.79 -6.69
N LYS A 99 15.32 -6.62 -6.05
CA LYS A 99 16.55 -5.94 -5.60
C LYS A 99 17.23 -6.75 -4.50
N ASP A 100 16.48 -7.18 -3.50
CA ASP A 100 17.00 -8.01 -2.41
C ASP A 100 17.59 -9.33 -2.92
N LYS A 101 16.99 -9.94 -3.96
CA LYS A 101 17.51 -11.15 -4.60
C LYS A 101 18.81 -10.91 -5.38
N LYS A 102 19.06 -9.71 -5.88
CA LYS A 102 20.29 -9.37 -6.64
C LYS A 102 21.51 -9.10 -5.75
N GLU A 103 21.34 -8.76 -4.51
CA GLU A 103 22.46 -8.56 -3.56
C GLU A 103 23.10 -9.86 -3.09
N ILE A 104 22.48 -11.02 -3.33
CA ILE A 104 23.07 -12.32 -3.07
C ILE A 104 23.85 -12.78 -4.32
N VAL A 105 24.85 -11.99 -4.72
CA VAL A 105 25.86 -12.46 -5.69
C VAL A 105 26.85 -13.33 -4.93
N PRO A 106 27.00 -14.64 -5.27
CA PRO A 106 28.05 -15.47 -4.68
C PRO A 106 29.40 -14.86 -5.07
N MET A 107 30.23 -14.54 -4.08
CA MET A 107 31.63 -14.17 -4.34
C MET A 107 32.29 -15.24 -5.20
N PRO A 108 32.91 -14.91 -6.32
CA PRO A 108 33.66 -15.88 -7.12
C PRO A 108 34.92 -16.25 -6.33
N GLY A 109 35.05 -17.50 -5.88
CA GLY A 109 36.31 -17.99 -5.37
C GLY A 109 36.35 -18.95 -4.20
N LYS A 110 35.31 -19.73 -3.90
CA LYS A 110 35.48 -20.93 -3.06
C LYS A 110 34.66 -22.09 -3.65
N ALA A 111 35.37 -23.05 -4.23
CA ALA A 111 34.82 -24.35 -4.56
C ALA A 111 34.26 -25.00 -3.28
N GLY A 112 32.95 -25.31 -3.26
CA GLY A 112 32.30 -26.01 -2.14
C GLY A 112 31.04 -25.37 -1.60
N SER A 113 30.58 -24.19 -2.09
CA SER A 113 29.28 -23.69 -1.73
C SER A 113 28.19 -24.42 -2.49
N VAL A 114 27.44 -25.24 -1.79
CA VAL A 114 26.16 -25.82 -2.24
C VAL A 114 25.32 -24.66 -2.77
N PRO A 115 24.65 -24.79 -3.94
CA PRO A 115 23.70 -23.79 -4.37
C PRO A 115 22.68 -23.62 -3.24
N TYR A 116 22.59 -22.43 -2.67
CA TYR A 116 21.54 -22.13 -1.71
C TYR A 116 20.23 -22.34 -2.47
N ALA A 117 19.54 -23.43 -2.16
CA ALA A 117 18.22 -23.67 -2.70
C ALA A 117 17.39 -22.44 -2.31
N ILE A 118 16.97 -21.67 -3.31
CA ILE A 118 16.02 -20.58 -3.12
C ILE A 118 14.83 -21.23 -2.43
N ALA A 119 14.65 -20.93 -1.14
CA ALA A 119 13.48 -21.39 -0.42
C ALA A 119 12.26 -21.02 -1.26
N PRO A 120 11.28 -21.93 -1.45
CA PRO A 120 10.07 -21.60 -2.19
C PRO A 120 9.55 -20.30 -1.62
N ASP A 121 9.28 -19.31 -2.48
CA ASP A 121 8.86 -17.99 -2.07
C ASP A 121 7.70 -18.12 -1.08
N LYS A 122 7.97 -17.82 0.19
CA LYS A 122 6.91 -17.76 1.20
C LYS A 122 5.82 -16.84 0.66
N PRO A 123 4.54 -17.26 0.65
CA PRO A 123 3.48 -16.39 0.22
C PRO A 123 3.52 -15.09 1.03
N LEU A 124 3.47 -13.96 0.34
CA LEU A 124 3.55 -12.63 0.96
C LEU A 124 2.33 -12.38 1.84
N GLU A 125 2.57 -11.84 3.02
CA GLU A 125 1.54 -11.32 3.89
C GLU A 125 1.41 -9.81 3.64
N ILE A 126 0.32 -9.40 2.99
CA ILE A 126 0.10 -8.03 2.54
C ILE A 126 -0.99 -7.36 3.36
N GLY A 127 -0.71 -6.18 3.89
CA GLY A 127 -1.71 -5.30 4.47
C GLY A 127 -2.24 -4.30 3.44
N VAL A 128 -3.51 -3.94 3.56
CA VAL A 128 -4.06 -2.77 2.87
C VAL A 128 -4.58 -1.81 3.92
N LEU A 129 -3.97 -0.62 4.01
CA LEU A 129 -4.32 0.42 4.95
C LEU A 129 -5.17 1.49 4.26
N THR A 130 -6.41 1.63 4.70
CA THR A 130 -7.34 2.63 4.19
C THR A 130 -8.43 2.94 5.22
N SER A 131 -9.38 3.83 4.89
CA SER A 131 -10.51 4.13 5.77
C SER A 131 -11.42 2.92 5.96
N ASN A 132 -12.04 2.80 7.14
CA ASN A 132 -12.87 1.67 7.55
C ASN A 132 -13.99 1.33 6.55
N PHE A 133 -14.68 2.32 5.97
CA PHE A 133 -15.73 2.12 4.96
C PHE A 133 -15.18 1.55 3.63
N HIS A 134 -13.90 1.75 3.33
CA HIS A 134 -13.28 1.36 2.06
C HIS A 134 -12.53 0.02 2.12
N ILE A 135 -12.25 -0.48 3.32
CA ILE A 135 -11.38 -1.63 3.55
C ILE A 135 -11.86 -2.90 2.83
N TYR A 136 -13.17 -3.14 2.81
CA TYR A 136 -13.74 -4.33 2.19
C TYR A 136 -13.47 -4.35 0.68
N ARG A 137 -13.74 -3.24 -0.03
CA ARG A 137 -13.49 -3.14 -1.47
C ARG A 137 -12.00 -3.24 -1.80
N ALA A 138 -11.16 -2.58 -1.04
CA ALA A 138 -9.72 -2.60 -1.25
C ALA A 138 -9.12 -4.01 -1.09
N ARG A 139 -9.59 -4.79 -0.10
CA ARG A 139 -9.19 -6.19 0.06
C ARG A 139 -9.61 -7.06 -1.11
N LEU A 140 -10.88 -7.01 -1.51
CA LEU A 140 -11.37 -7.79 -2.65
C LEU A 140 -10.61 -7.46 -3.94
N THR A 141 -10.29 -6.19 -4.15
CA THR A 141 -9.45 -5.78 -5.29
C THR A 141 -8.06 -6.39 -5.19
N ALA A 142 -7.42 -6.38 -4.02
CA ALA A 142 -6.08 -6.95 -3.84
C ALA A 142 -6.07 -8.48 -4.05
N GLU A 143 -7.06 -9.19 -3.51
CA GLU A 143 -7.23 -10.63 -3.72
C GLU A 143 -7.41 -10.96 -5.22
N LYS A 144 -8.23 -10.20 -5.93
CA LYS A 144 -8.40 -10.35 -7.39
C LYS A 144 -7.11 -10.12 -8.17
N TRP A 145 -6.28 -9.18 -7.75
CA TRP A 145 -5.01 -8.88 -8.39
C TRP A 145 -3.87 -9.82 -7.98
N GLY A 146 -4.21 -10.92 -7.29
CA GLY A 146 -3.32 -12.05 -7.04
C GLY A 146 -2.40 -11.84 -5.84
N PHE A 147 -2.92 -11.20 -4.78
CA PHE A 147 -2.35 -11.30 -3.46
C PHE A 147 -3.09 -12.39 -2.68
N ASP A 148 -2.39 -13.41 -2.22
CA ASP A 148 -3.00 -14.59 -1.58
C ASP A 148 -3.46 -14.32 -0.15
N ASN A 149 -2.65 -13.56 0.62
CA ASN A 149 -2.91 -13.25 2.03
C ASN A 149 -3.06 -11.75 2.24
N VAL A 150 -4.30 -11.25 2.21
CA VAL A 150 -4.59 -9.82 2.33
C VAL A 150 -5.26 -9.49 3.66
N TYR A 151 -4.63 -8.62 4.43
CA TYR A 151 -5.10 -8.12 5.72
C TYR A 151 -5.56 -6.67 5.61
N GLY A 152 -6.70 -6.36 6.20
CA GLY A 152 -7.20 -4.99 6.26
C GLY A 152 -6.70 -4.26 7.51
N ILE A 153 -6.12 -3.07 7.32
CA ILE A 153 -5.76 -2.16 8.41
C ILE A 153 -6.63 -0.92 8.26
N SER A 154 -7.59 -0.74 9.17
CA SER A 154 -8.54 0.36 9.07
C SER A 154 -8.04 1.61 9.79
N ALA A 155 -8.20 2.76 9.13
CA ALA A 155 -8.18 4.07 9.76
C ALA A 155 -9.62 4.56 9.99
N ASP A 156 -9.85 5.26 11.10
CA ASP A 156 -11.17 5.75 11.45
C ASP A 156 -11.66 6.82 10.47
N SER A 157 -12.96 6.82 10.22
CA SER A 157 -13.63 7.83 9.40
C SER A 157 -14.37 8.85 10.26
N ASP A 158 -14.80 9.92 9.62
CA ASP A 158 -15.71 10.86 10.26
C ASP A 158 -17.07 10.19 10.47
N PRO A 159 -17.58 10.12 11.72
CA PRO A 159 -18.85 9.46 12.02
C PRO A 159 -20.04 10.07 11.29
N VAL A 160 -20.03 11.37 11.04
CA VAL A 160 -21.12 12.09 10.36
C VAL A 160 -21.22 11.69 8.89
N LEU A 161 -20.07 11.46 8.24
CA LEU A 161 -20.01 11.09 6.83
C LEU A 161 -20.06 9.59 6.60
N PHE A 162 -19.90 8.79 7.64
CA PHE A 162 -19.69 7.33 7.53
C PHE A 162 -20.80 6.63 6.73
N ILE A 163 -22.07 6.92 7.05
CA ILE A 163 -23.22 6.27 6.37
C ILE A 163 -23.22 6.62 4.87
N HIS A 164 -23.01 7.88 4.53
CA HIS A 164 -22.96 8.34 3.14
C HIS A 164 -21.81 7.67 2.37
N LEU A 165 -20.65 7.55 3.02
CA LEU A 165 -19.47 6.89 2.45
C LEU A 165 -19.70 5.40 2.24
N CYS A 166 -20.37 4.71 3.15
CA CYS A 166 -20.74 3.29 3.00
C CYS A 166 -21.69 3.08 1.81
N VAL A 167 -22.70 3.93 1.64
CA VAL A 167 -23.62 3.84 0.48
C VAL A 167 -22.85 4.01 -0.84
N ARG A 168 -21.95 4.98 -0.90
CA ARG A 168 -21.07 5.19 -2.07
C ARG A 168 -20.21 3.97 -2.35
N GLU A 169 -19.63 3.35 -1.33
CA GLU A 169 -18.81 2.15 -1.49
C GLU A 169 -19.63 0.95 -1.98
N CYS A 170 -20.85 0.76 -1.49
CA CYS A 170 -21.76 -0.27 -2.01
C CYS A 170 -22.00 -0.10 -3.52
N ALA A 171 -22.28 1.12 -3.96
CA ALA A 171 -22.45 1.41 -5.39
C ALA A 171 -21.15 1.16 -6.19
N SER A 172 -19.99 1.51 -5.63
CA SER A 172 -18.69 1.26 -6.24
C SER A 172 -18.39 -0.24 -6.38
N ILE A 173 -18.72 -1.04 -5.37
CA ILE A 173 -18.57 -2.50 -5.40
C ILE A 173 -19.41 -3.11 -6.51
N VAL A 174 -20.69 -2.71 -6.64
CA VAL A 174 -21.56 -3.19 -7.71
C VAL A 174 -20.98 -2.84 -9.08
N LYS A 175 -20.54 -1.59 -9.27
CA LYS A 175 -19.89 -1.15 -10.50
C LYS A 175 -18.64 -1.99 -10.81
N ASP A 176 -17.74 -2.15 -9.85
CA ASP A 176 -16.48 -2.85 -10.05
C ASP A 176 -16.69 -4.35 -10.36
N ARG A 177 -17.71 -4.98 -9.79
CA ARG A 177 -18.14 -6.34 -10.17
C ARG A 177 -18.67 -6.43 -11.60
N LEU A 178 -19.50 -5.48 -12.01
CA LEU A 178 -20.02 -5.44 -13.37
C LEU A 178 -18.91 -5.20 -14.42
N MET A 179 -17.88 -4.47 -14.06
CA MET A 179 -16.72 -4.20 -14.92
C MET A 179 -15.64 -5.29 -14.84
N GLY A 180 -15.80 -6.30 -14.04
CA GLY A 180 -14.81 -7.37 -13.87
C GLY A 180 -13.56 -6.97 -13.09
N ASN A 181 -13.64 -5.92 -12.28
CA ASN A 181 -12.52 -5.43 -11.46
C ASN A 181 -12.42 -6.11 -10.08
N MET A 182 -13.43 -6.90 -9.72
CA MET A 182 -13.53 -7.69 -8.48
C MET A 182 -14.09 -9.07 -8.75
#